data_570d864bb72d3d2bb8cce6629ec05cfc
#
_entry.id   570d864bb72d3d2bb8cce6629ec05cfc
#
_cell.length_a   1.000
_cell.length_b   1.000
_cell.length_c   1.000
_cell.angle_alpha   90.00
_cell.angle_beta   90.00
_cell.angle_gamma   90.00
#
_symmetry.space_group_name_H-M   'P 1'
#
loop_
_entity.id
_entity.type
_entity.pdbx_description
1 polymer ?
#
loop_
_entity_poly.entity_id
_entity_poly.type
_entity_poly.pdbx_seq_one_letter_code
_entity_poly.pdbx_strand_id
1 'polypeptide(L)'
;GRKKLNRPMRVCGVVKNVGEPGGGPFLTYNQDGTVSLQILESSQIDTNNEAYMKMFTQGTHFNPVDLVCAVKDYHGKPFNLPEFVDKTTGFISSKSKAGKELKALELPGLWNGAMSNWSTVFVEVPLGTFNPVKTVNDLLREQHQ
;
A
#
# COMPACT_ATOMS: atom_id res chain seq x y z
N GLY A 1 18.66 -3.82 17.14
CA GLY A 1 17.46 -3.31 17.78
C GLY A 1 17.14 -1.84 17.56
N ARG A 2 18.04 -0.90 17.86
CA ARG A 2 17.75 0.56 17.78
C ARG A 2 17.38 1.05 16.37
N LYS A 3 17.99 0.51 15.31
CA LYS A 3 17.66 0.91 13.91
C LYS A 3 16.24 0.57 13.52
N LYS A 4 15.64 -0.48 14.09
CA LYS A 4 14.23 -0.86 13.77
C LYS A 4 13.20 -0.01 14.50
N LEU A 5 13.58 0.71 15.55
CA LEU A 5 12.68 1.60 16.30
C LEU A 5 12.81 3.06 15.87
N ASN A 6 13.98 3.48 15.39
CA ASN A 6 14.22 4.86 14.96
C ASN A 6 14.01 4.99 13.44
N ARG A 7 12.75 4.95 13.04
CA ARG A 7 12.33 5.05 11.65
C ARG A 7 10.91 5.65 11.55
N PRO A 8 10.53 6.18 10.40
CA PRO A 8 9.19 6.69 10.21
C PRO A 8 8.12 5.62 10.51
N MET A 9 6.97 6.06 10.95
CA MET A 9 5.83 5.21 11.24
C MET A 9 4.62 5.65 10.44
N ARG A 10 3.81 4.68 10.02
CA ARG A 10 2.49 4.91 9.45
C ARG A 10 1.44 4.08 10.17
N VAL A 11 0.28 4.67 10.31
CA VAL A 11 -0.94 3.97 10.72
C VAL A 11 -1.85 3.87 9.51
N CYS A 12 -2.10 2.68 9.02
CA CYS A 12 -2.87 2.42 7.82
C CYS A 12 -4.29 2.02 8.22
N GLY A 13 -5.29 2.74 7.69
CA GLY A 13 -6.67 2.32 7.77
C GLY A 13 -6.93 1.11 6.90
N VAL A 14 -7.58 0.09 7.43
CA VAL A 14 -8.01 -1.09 6.67
C VAL A 14 -9.50 -1.30 6.85
N VAL A 15 -10.16 -1.68 5.77
CA VAL A 15 -11.62 -1.85 5.71
C VAL A 15 -11.92 -3.23 5.20
N LYS A 16 -12.97 -3.86 5.71
CA LYS A 16 -13.43 -5.17 5.20
C LYS A 16 -13.65 -5.10 3.70
N ASN A 17 -13.09 -6.07 2.99
CA ASN A 17 -13.14 -6.12 1.54
C ASN A 17 -14.57 -6.40 1.05
N VAL A 18 -15.06 -5.51 0.20
CA VAL A 18 -16.39 -5.60 -0.45
C VAL A 18 -16.27 -5.48 -1.97
N GLY A 19 -15.09 -5.80 -2.51
CA GLY A 19 -14.80 -5.73 -3.95
C GLY A 19 -14.29 -4.38 -4.45
N GLU A 20 -13.94 -3.45 -3.56
CA GLU A 20 -13.30 -2.20 -3.95
C GLU A 20 -11.84 -2.43 -4.37
N PRO A 21 -11.36 -1.75 -5.43
CA PRO A 21 -9.96 -1.85 -5.86
C PRO A 21 -9.03 -1.13 -4.88
N GLY A 22 -7.86 -1.70 -4.65
CA GLY A 22 -6.82 -1.10 -3.83
C GLY A 22 -5.81 -2.11 -3.33
N GLY A 23 -4.78 -1.60 -2.65
CA GLY A 23 -3.83 -2.43 -1.92
C GLY A 23 -4.47 -3.06 -0.69
N GLY A 24 -3.86 -4.10 -0.17
CA GLY A 24 -4.33 -4.80 1.01
C GLY A 24 -3.24 -5.01 2.06
N PRO A 25 -3.65 -5.22 3.33
CA PRO A 25 -2.76 -5.53 4.43
C PRO A 25 -2.32 -6.99 4.39
N PHE A 26 -1.01 -7.22 4.45
CA PHE A 26 -0.41 -8.56 4.44
C PHE A 26 0.77 -8.65 5.40
N LEU A 27 1.07 -9.86 5.80
CA LEU A 27 2.34 -10.21 6.44
C LEU A 27 3.34 -10.58 5.34
N THR A 28 4.47 -9.90 5.31
CA THR A 28 5.50 -10.12 4.30
C THR A 28 6.85 -10.45 4.93
N TYR A 29 7.63 -11.24 4.24
CA TYR A 29 9.01 -11.49 4.62
C TYR A 29 9.89 -10.33 4.14
N ASN A 30 10.70 -9.81 5.05
CA ASN A 30 11.72 -8.83 4.75
C ASN A 30 12.99 -9.52 4.25
N GLN A 31 13.90 -8.74 3.64
CA GLN A 31 15.19 -9.25 3.17
C GLN A 31 16.04 -9.87 4.29
N ASP A 32 15.88 -9.42 5.54
CA ASP A 32 16.57 -9.95 6.72
C ASP A 32 15.89 -11.19 7.33
N GLY A 33 14.87 -11.75 6.67
CA GLY A 33 14.12 -12.92 7.13
C GLY A 33 13.07 -12.63 8.21
N THR A 34 12.94 -11.38 8.66
CA THR A 34 11.88 -10.99 9.59
C THR A 34 10.55 -10.81 8.86
N VAL A 35 9.46 -10.91 9.59
CA VAL A 35 8.10 -10.68 9.08
C VAL A 35 7.61 -9.33 9.55
N SER A 36 6.96 -8.59 8.67
CA SER A 36 6.33 -7.31 9.01
C SER A 36 4.97 -7.13 8.36
N LEU A 37 4.19 -6.21 8.93
CA LEU A 37 2.93 -5.75 8.37
C LEU A 37 3.23 -4.81 7.19
N GLN A 38 2.64 -5.07 6.03
CA GLN A 38 2.83 -4.26 4.83
C GLN A 38 1.52 -4.12 4.06
N ILE A 39 1.42 -3.02 3.32
CA ILE A 39 0.39 -2.86 2.30
C ILE A 39 0.99 -3.30 0.97
N LEU A 40 0.36 -4.28 0.33
CA LEU A 40 0.73 -4.74 -1.01
C LEU A 40 -0.29 -4.24 -2.04
N GLU A 41 0.22 -3.67 -3.11
CA GLU A 41 -0.56 -3.31 -4.28
C GLU A 41 -0.64 -4.49 -5.26
N SER A 42 -1.73 -4.60 -6.01
CA SER A 42 -1.91 -5.68 -6.99
C SER A 42 -0.78 -5.74 -8.04
N SER A 43 -0.22 -4.59 -8.39
CA SER A 43 0.92 -4.47 -9.31
C SER A 43 2.23 -5.08 -8.79
N GLN A 44 2.31 -5.40 -7.50
CA GLN A 44 3.47 -6.08 -6.89
C GLN A 44 3.35 -7.60 -6.91
N ILE A 45 2.18 -8.13 -7.27
CA ILE A 45 1.91 -9.57 -7.25
C ILE A 45 2.19 -10.15 -8.64
N ASP A 46 2.96 -11.24 -8.67
CA ASP A 46 3.13 -12.03 -9.89
C ASP A 46 1.80 -12.72 -10.24
N THR A 47 1.12 -12.20 -11.25
CA THR A 47 -0.17 -12.73 -11.71
C THR A 47 -0.08 -14.12 -12.31
N ASN A 48 1.13 -14.59 -12.69
CA ASN A 48 1.35 -15.94 -13.18
C ASN A 48 1.55 -16.96 -12.05
N ASN A 49 1.71 -16.50 -10.82
CA ASN A 49 1.82 -17.37 -9.64
C ASN A 49 0.44 -17.53 -8.99
N GLU A 50 -0.21 -18.66 -9.24
CA GLU A 50 -1.54 -18.96 -8.74
C GLU A 50 -1.64 -18.92 -7.21
N ALA A 51 -0.59 -19.37 -6.50
CA ALA A 51 -0.57 -19.36 -5.05
C ALA A 51 -0.57 -17.93 -4.50
N TYR A 52 0.22 -17.03 -5.09
CA TYR A 52 0.25 -15.63 -4.70
C TYR A 52 -1.06 -14.91 -5.04
N MET A 53 -1.62 -15.17 -6.22
CA MET A 53 -2.92 -14.62 -6.61
C MET A 53 -4.04 -15.10 -5.67
N LYS A 54 -4.03 -16.37 -5.29
CA LYS A 54 -5.00 -16.91 -4.33
C LYS A 54 -4.89 -16.22 -2.96
N MET A 55 -3.69 -16.07 -2.43
CA MET A 55 -3.48 -15.35 -1.16
C MET A 55 -3.95 -13.90 -1.25
N PHE A 56 -3.65 -13.22 -2.34
CA PHE A 56 -4.04 -11.83 -2.55
C PHE A 56 -5.56 -11.67 -2.64
N THR A 57 -6.24 -12.53 -3.42
CA THR A 57 -7.69 -12.48 -3.59
C THR A 57 -8.48 -12.92 -2.35
N GLN A 58 -7.87 -13.74 -1.49
CA GLN A 58 -8.43 -14.15 -0.20
C GLN A 58 -8.23 -13.12 0.91
N GLY A 59 -7.57 -12.01 0.64
CA GLY A 59 -7.39 -10.91 1.58
C GLY A 59 -8.74 -10.41 2.09
N THR A 60 -8.86 -10.31 3.42
CA THR A 60 -10.11 -9.94 4.10
C THR A 60 -10.36 -8.45 4.13
N HIS A 61 -9.33 -7.65 3.92
CA HIS A 61 -9.35 -6.19 4.01
C HIS A 61 -8.63 -5.56 2.84
N PHE A 62 -8.95 -4.30 2.57
CA PHE A 62 -8.19 -3.43 1.67
C PHE A 62 -7.77 -2.15 2.40
N ASN A 63 -6.78 -1.46 1.87
CA ASN A 63 -6.27 -0.20 2.43
C ASN A 63 -6.75 0.98 1.60
N PRO A 64 -7.73 1.75 2.07
CA PRO A 64 -8.19 2.95 1.38
C PRO A 64 -7.29 4.15 1.61
N VAL A 65 -6.62 4.25 2.77
CA VAL A 65 -5.91 5.46 3.19
C VAL A 65 -4.92 5.17 4.32
N ASP A 66 -3.83 5.93 4.36
CA ASP A 66 -3.00 6.08 5.55
C ASP A 66 -3.62 7.17 6.45
N LEU A 67 -3.85 6.82 7.71
CA LEU A 67 -4.51 7.71 8.67
C LEU A 67 -3.55 8.72 9.28
N VAL A 68 -2.37 8.26 9.69
CA VAL A 68 -1.35 9.07 10.36
C VAL A 68 0.04 8.62 9.92
N CYS A 69 0.92 9.60 9.66
CA CYS A 69 2.33 9.35 9.43
C CYS A 69 3.17 10.15 10.41
N ALA A 70 4.05 9.46 11.16
CA ALA A 70 5.06 10.09 11.99
C ALA A 70 6.39 10.15 11.24
N VAL A 71 6.79 11.34 10.84
CA VAL A 71 7.97 11.60 10.00
C VAL A 71 9.11 12.33 10.73
N LYS A 72 9.00 12.38 12.05
CA LYS A 72 10.04 12.93 12.94
C LYS A 72 10.42 11.89 13.98
N ASP A 73 11.68 11.90 14.40
CA ASP A 73 12.15 11.07 15.50
C ASP A 73 11.64 11.56 16.86
N TYR A 74 11.97 10.83 17.92
CA TYR A 74 11.56 11.18 19.29
C TYR A 74 12.16 12.47 19.84
N HIS A 75 13.16 13.04 19.19
CA HIS A 75 13.71 14.37 19.47
C HIS A 75 13.00 15.47 18.66
N GLY A 76 12.06 15.12 17.79
CA GLY A 76 11.38 16.06 16.89
C GLY A 76 12.18 16.39 15.63
N LYS A 77 13.29 15.69 15.36
CA LYS A 77 14.09 15.88 14.16
C LYS A 77 13.45 15.13 12.98
N PRO A 78 13.23 15.79 11.83
CA PRO A 78 12.69 15.11 10.64
C PRO A 78 13.61 13.97 10.17
N PHE A 79 13.00 12.85 9.80
CA PHE A 79 13.71 11.79 9.08
C PHE A 79 14.01 12.23 7.65
N ASN A 80 15.13 11.76 7.10
CA ASN A 80 15.41 11.86 5.67
C ASN A 80 14.62 10.77 4.93
N LEU A 81 13.38 11.07 4.54
CA LEU A 81 12.45 10.09 3.98
C LEU A 81 12.98 9.33 2.75
N PRO A 82 13.77 9.92 1.84
CA PRO A 82 14.39 9.16 0.74
C PRO A 82 15.24 7.96 1.17
N GLU A 83 15.81 7.99 2.39
CA GLU A 83 16.55 6.84 2.93
C GLU A 83 15.65 5.67 3.37
N PHE A 84 14.35 5.93 3.53
CA PHE A 84 13.35 4.95 3.93
C PHE A 84 12.46 4.51 2.78
N VAL A 85 12.88 4.73 1.55
CA VAL A 85 12.26 4.16 0.36
C VAL A 85 12.94 2.83 0.06
N ASP A 86 12.15 1.76 -0.05
CA ASP A 86 12.65 0.48 -0.53
C ASP A 86 12.88 0.54 -2.04
N LYS A 87 14.11 0.76 -2.43
CA LYS A 87 14.52 0.91 -3.84
C LYS A 87 14.47 -0.39 -4.63
N THR A 88 14.23 -1.51 -3.98
CA THR A 88 14.07 -2.82 -4.64
C THR A 88 12.63 -3.03 -5.12
N THR A 89 11.72 -2.09 -4.85
CA THR A 89 10.33 -2.15 -5.24
C THR A 89 10.02 -1.23 -6.41
N GLY A 90 9.16 -1.71 -7.28
CA GLY A 90 8.67 -0.99 -8.44
C GLY A 90 7.56 -1.79 -9.09
N PHE A 91 6.97 -1.28 -10.15
CA PHE A 91 5.97 -2.01 -10.91
C PHE A 91 6.08 -1.70 -12.40
N ILE A 92 5.55 -2.61 -13.21
CA ILE A 92 5.49 -2.44 -14.65
C ILE A 92 4.10 -1.93 -15.00
N SER A 93 4.05 -0.76 -15.64
CA SER A 93 2.83 -0.21 -16.19
C SER A 93 2.78 -0.38 -17.71
N SER A 94 1.61 -0.71 -18.22
CA SER A 94 1.33 -0.71 -19.65
C SER A 94 0.74 0.63 -20.05
N LYS A 95 1.38 1.30 -20.98
CA LYS A 95 0.97 2.59 -21.53
C LYS A 95 0.82 2.48 -23.03
N SER A 96 0.08 3.38 -23.63
CA SER A 96 -0.05 3.48 -25.08
C SER A 96 0.56 4.80 -25.56
N LYS A 97 1.43 4.73 -26.56
CA LYS A 97 1.95 5.90 -27.24
C LYS A 97 1.83 5.71 -28.74
N ALA A 98 1.11 6.62 -29.41
CA ALA A 98 0.88 6.56 -30.87
C ALA A 98 0.30 5.20 -31.34
N GLY A 99 -0.62 4.61 -30.56
CA GLY A 99 -1.25 3.32 -30.86
C GLY A 99 -0.38 2.09 -30.61
N LYS A 100 0.84 2.26 -30.09
CA LYS A 100 1.74 1.16 -29.71
C LYS A 100 1.75 0.97 -28.21
N GLU A 101 1.69 -0.29 -27.77
CA GLU A 101 1.86 -0.65 -26.37
C GLU A 101 3.30 -0.38 -25.94
N LEU A 102 3.44 0.26 -24.78
CA LEU A 102 4.70 0.52 -24.11
C LEU A 102 4.63 -0.02 -22.71
N LYS A 103 5.57 -0.89 -22.34
CA LYS A 103 5.79 -1.31 -20.95
C LYS A 103 6.87 -0.44 -20.33
N ALA A 104 6.56 0.18 -19.22
CA ALA A 104 7.49 1.02 -18.48
C ALA A 104 7.68 0.49 -17.05
N LEU A 105 8.95 0.39 -16.62
CA LEU A 105 9.26 0.18 -15.21
C LEU A 105 9.12 1.51 -14.48
N GLU A 106 8.25 1.54 -13.50
CA GLU A 106 8.05 2.71 -12.65
C GLU A 106 8.68 2.50 -11.28
N LEU A 107 9.44 3.49 -10.85
CA LEU A 107 10.08 3.58 -9.54
C LEU A 107 9.59 4.87 -8.86
N PRO A 108 8.34 4.90 -8.39
CA PRO A 108 7.67 6.16 -8.01
C PRO A 108 8.22 6.79 -6.71
N GLY A 109 9.20 6.17 -6.07
CA GLY A 109 9.75 6.64 -4.82
C GLY A 109 8.92 6.15 -3.62
N LEU A 110 8.41 7.07 -2.82
CA LEU A 110 7.62 6.73 -1.63
C LEU A 110 6.15 6.44 -2.02
N TRP A 111 5.80 5.19 -2.03
CA TRP A 111 4.46 4.66 -2.26
C TRP A 111 4.24 3.44 -1.34
N ASN A 112 3.01 2.95 -1.21
CA ASN A 112 2.72 1.86 -0.26
C ASN A 112 3.66 0.66 -0.38
N GLY A 113 3.96 0.23 -1.61
CA GLY A 113 4.84 -0.90 -1.87
C GLY A 113 6.31 -0.66 -1.51
N ALA A 114 6.76 0.59 -1.39
CA ALA A 114 8.13 0.95 -1.08
C ALA A 114 8.35 1.33 0.39
N MET A 115 7.36 1.13 1.24
CA MET A 115 7.39 1.53 2.66
C MET A 115 7.73 0.39 3.61
N SER A 116 8.40 -0.66 3.14
CA SER A 116 8.78 -1.82 3.96
C SER A 116 9.73 -1.45 5.12
N ASN A 117 10.46 -0.34 5.00
CA ASN A 117 11.34 0.18 6.05
C ASN A 117 10.63 1.10 7.05
N TRP A 118 9.35 1.32 6.91
CA TRP A 118 8.53 2.05 7.87
C TRP A 118 7.94 1.10 8.92
N SER A 119 7.80 1.59 10.16
CA SER A 119 6.96 0.91 11.14
C SER A 119 5.51 1.05 10.72
N THR A 120 4.79 -0.07 10.61
CA THR A 120 3.42 -0.09 10.08
C THR A 120 2.47 -0.67 11.12
N VAL A 121 1.38 0.02 11.36
CA VAL A 121 0.26 -0.40 12.21
C VAL A 121 -1.01 -0.41 11.37
N PHE A 122 -1.82 -1.45 11.50
CA PHE A 122 -3.14 -1.52 10.88
C PHE A 122 -4.22 -1.18 11.89
N VAL A 123 -5.17 -0.34 11.46
CA VAL A 123 -6.38 -0.02 12.23
C VAL A 123 -7.59 -0.32 11.35
N GLU A 124 -8.45 -1.22 11.81
CA GLU A 124 -9.72 -1.47 11.13
C GLU A 124 -10.64 -0.27 11.34
N VAL A 125 -11.16 0.28 10.25
CA VAL A 125 -12.17 1.34 10.25
C VAL A 125 -13.48 0.81 9.69
N PRO A 126 -14.63 1.30 10.19
CA PRO A 126 -15.93 0.88 9.67
C PRO A 126 -16.09 1.21 8.19
N LEU A 127 -16.70 0.31 7.44
CA LEU A 127 -16.95 0.50 6.00
C LEU A 127 -17.70 1.80 5.70
N GLY A 128 -18.64 2.19 6.54
CA GLY A 128 -19.42 3.41 6.38
C GLY A 128 -18.61 4.73 6.47
N THR A 129 -17.35 4.67 6.91
CA THR A 129 -16.45 5.84 6.91
C THR A 129 -15.71 6.03 5.60
N PHE A 130 -15.80 5.08 4.70
CA PHE A 130 -15.12 5.08 3.41
C PHE A 130 -16.11 5.03 2.26
N ASN A 131 -16.40 6.19 1.68
CA ASN A 131 -17.38 6.36 0.60
C ASN A 131 -16.71 7.06 -0.59
N PRO A 132 -15.85 6.36 -1.37
CA PRO A 132 -15.10 6.99 -2.43
C PRO A 132 -16.00 7.42 -3.60
N VAL A 133 -15.67 8.57 -4.19
CA VAL A 133 -16.22 9.04 -5.45
C VAL A 133 -15.08 9.14 -6.46
N LYS A 134 -15.02 8.22 -7.41
CA LYS A 134 -14.03 8.20 -8.49
C LYS A 134 -14.63 8.54 -9.84
N THR A 135 -15.94 8.30 -9.97
CA THR A 135 -16.72 8.58 -11.19
C THR A 135 -18.05 9.23 -10.84
N VAL A 136 -18.69 9.86 -11.81
CA VAL A 136 -20.02 10.46 -11.60
C VAL A 136 -21.06 9.43 -11.16
N ASN A 137 -20.94 8.20 -11.65
CA ASN A 137 -21.86 7.12 -11.27
C ASN A 137 -21.76 6.72 -9.80
N ASP A 138 -20.62 6.96 -9.16
CA ASP A 138 -20.48 6.70 -7.72
C ASP A 138 -21.39 7.58 -6.87
N LEU A 139 -21.78 8.76 -7.36
CA LEU A 139 -22.75 9.65 -6.71
C LEU A 139 -24.15 9.05 -6.62
N LEU A 140 -24.44 8.04 -7.44
CA LEU A 140 -25.70 7.33 -7.44
C LEU A 140 -25.76 6.19 -6.43
N ARG A 141 -24.64 5.87 -5.79
CA ARG A 141 -24.58 4.87 -4.72
C ARG A 141 -25.35 5.35 -3.50
N GLU A 142 -26.03 4.40 -2.83
CA GLU A 142 -26.89 4.69 -1.67
C GLU A 142 -26.17 5.46 -0.57
N GLN A 143 -24.89 5.17 -0.30
CA GLN A 143 -24.10 5.84 0.72
C GLN A 143 -23.78 7.30 0.40
N HIS A 144 -24.09 7.80 -0.80
CA HIS A 144 -23.91 9.21 -1.21
C HIS A 144 -25.25 9.94 -1.37
N GLN A 145 -26.34 9.26 -1.09
CA GLN A 145 -27.70 9.78 -1.12
C GLN A 145 -28.24 9.86 0.34
#